data_d37875e468abe6a4ef0f40585f8f8932
#
_entry.id   d37875e468abe6a4ef0f40585f8f8932
#
_cell.length_a   1.000
_cell.length_b   1.000
_cell.length_c   1.000
_cell.angle_alpha   90.00
_cell.angle_beta   90.00
_cell.angle_gamma   90.00
#
_symmetry.space_group_name_H-M   'P 1'
#
loop_
_entity.id
_entity.type
_entity.pdbx_description
1 polymer ?
#
loop_
_entity_poly.entity_id
_entity_poly.type
_entity_poly.pdbx_seq_one_letter_code
_entity_poly.pdbx_strand_id
1 'polypeptide(L)' 'MTKGRTGAETQVALEAQVITTPVGLKMADQFQWEAAGILELAQSDVAVIELAVLLVVPIGVIRVVVDDLADLGMVRIMNP' A
#
# COMPACT_ATOMS: atom_id res chain seq x y z
N MET A 1 4.28 19.75 11.37
CA MET A 1 3.60 20.12 10.22
C MET A 1 3.14 18.92 9.45
N THR A 2 2.08 19.04 8.94
CA THR A 2 1.61 17.98 8.21
C THR A 2 2.47 17.86 7.02
N LYS A 3 2.69 16.96 6.46
CA LYS A 3 3.49 16.84 5.31
C LYS A 3 2.89 17.55 4.14
N GLY A 4 2.03 18.46 4.39
CA GLY A 4 1.38 19.18 3.35
C GLY A 4 0.42 18.34 2.56
N ARG A 5 0.21 17.15 2.95
CA ARG A 5 -0.68 16.28 2.23
C ARG A 5 -2.07 16.39 2.78
N THR A 6 -3.01 16.55 1.90
CA THR A 6 -4.39 16.50 2.32
C THR A 6 -4.90 15.13 2.01
N GLY A 7 -5.98 14.76 2.61
CA GLY A 7 -6.51 13.44 2.43
C GLY A 7 -6.86 13.10 1.01
N ALA A 8 -7.07 14.12 0.19
CA ALA A 8 -7.47 13.87 -1.17
C ALA A 8 -6.29 13.72 -2.11
N GLU A 9 -5.10 13.91 -1.58
CA GLU A 9 -3.93 14.07 -2.43
C GLU A 9 -3.03 12.87 -2.43
N THR A 10 -3.60 11.71 -2.46
CA THR A 10 -2.78 10.52 -2.53
C THR A 10 -1.97 10.54 -3.82
N GLN A 11 -0.67 10.40 -3.68
CA GLN A 11 0.24 10.52 -4.81
C GLN A 11 0.60 9.19 -5.43
N VAL A 12 -0.01 8.13 -4.99
CA VAL A 12 0.35 6.80 -5.45
C VAL A 12 -0.21 6.58 -6.85
N ALA A 13 0.65 6.31 -7.81
CA ALA A 13 0.23 6.05 -9.19
C ALA A 13 -0.37 4.65 -9.29
N LEU A 14 -1.27 4.47 -10.23
CA LEU A 14 -1.91 3.17 -10.42
C LEU A 14 -0.89 2.11 -10.83
N GLU A 15 0.11 2.49 -11.58
CA GLU A 15 1.13 1.55 -12.07
C GLU A 15 2.29 1.41 -11.10
N ALA A 16 2.28 2.13 -9.99
CA ALA A 16 3.37 2.03 -9.05
C ALA A 16 3.47 0.60 -8.53
N GLN A 17 4.71 0.16 -8.34
CA GLN A 17 4.94 -1.16 -7.77
C GLN A 17 5.04 -1.02 -6.26
N VAL A 18 4.50 -2.00 -5.56
CA VAL A 18 4.51 -2.02 -4.11
C VAL A 18 5.20 -3.28 -3.66
N ILE A 19 6.07 -3.14 -2.66
CA ILE A 19 6.72 -4.30 -2.09
C ILE A 19 6.74 -4.16 -0.58
N THR A 20 6.40 -5.24 0.12
CA THR A 20 6.40 -5.26 1.58
C THR A 20 7.82 -5.27 2.08
N THR A 21 8.15 -4.38 3.02
CA THR A 21 9.48 -4.28 3.59
C THR A 21 9.67 -5.38 4.63
N PRO A 22 10.92 -5.62 5.05
CA PRO A 22 11.14 -6.56 6.16
C PRO A 22 10.35 -6.19 7.42
N VAL A 23 10.21 -4.88 7.68
CA VAL A 23 9.40 -4.44 8.80
C VAL A 23 7.94 -4.81 8.58
N GLY A 24 7.45 -4.63 7.36
CA GLY A 24 6.08 -4.98 7.04
C GLY A 24 5.82 -6.47 7.19
N LEU A 25 6.78 -7.30 6.79
CA LEU A 25 6.63 -8.74 6.96
C LEU A 25 6.56 -9.11 8.44
N LYS A 26 7.40 -8.47 9.24
CA LYS A 26 7.45 -8.76 10.66
C LYS A 26 6.17 -8.31 11.35
N MET A 27 5.60 -7.21 10.92
CA MET A 27 4.45 -6.61 11.57
C MET A 27 3.12 -7.01 10.93
N ALA A 28 3.15 -7.89 9.95
CA ALA A 28 1.94 -8.21 9.17
C ALA A 28 0.80 -8.69 10.06
N ASP A 29 1.11 -9.42 11.13
CA ASP A 29 0.09 -9.94 12.02
C ASP A 29 -0.66 -8.85 12.77
N GLN A 30 -0.12 -7.64 12.78
CA GLN A 30 -0.74 -6.52 13.47
C GLN A 30 -1.81 -5.84 12.63
N PHE A 31 -1.94 -6.22 11.37
CA PHE A 31 -2.85 -5.56 10.45
C PHE A 31 -3.99 -6.49 10.06
N GLN A 32 -5.10 -5.88 9.63
CA GLN A 32 -6.28 -6.63 9.25
C GLN A 32 -6.81 -6.11 7.93
N TRP A 33 -7.67 -6.88 7.32
CA TRP A 33 -8.44 -6.51 6.14
C TRP A 33 -7.55 -6.10 4.98
N GLU A 34 -7.80 -4.95 4.38
CA GLU A 34 -7.06 -4.53 3.20
C GLU A 34 -5.57 -4.43 3.46
N ALA A 35 -5.21 -3.89 4.62
CA ALA A 35 -3.79 -3.73 4.94
C ALA A 35 -3.11 -5.10 5.01
N ALA A 36 -3.74 -6.06 5.67
CA ALA A 36 -3.16 -7.40 5.75
C ALA A 36 -3.02 -8.03 4.38
N GLY A 37 -4.05 -7.87 3.55
CA GLY A 37 -4.01 -8.41 2.19
C GLY A 37 -2.89 -7.80 1.36
N ILE A 38 -2.71 -6.49 1.48
CA ILE A 38 -1.65 -5.81 0.76
C ILE A 38 -0.28 -6.32 1.20
N LEU A 39 -0.07 -6.44 2.51
CA LEU A 39 1.22 -6.89 3.01
C LEU A 39 1.53 -8.30 2.54
N GLU A 40 0.52 -9.13 2.42
CA GLU A 40 0.72 -10.49 1.96
C GLU A 40 0.99 -10.55 0.46
N LEU A 41 0.18 -9.86 -0.32
CA LEU A 41 0.33 -9.90 -1.77
C LEU A 41 1.58 -9.19 -2.25
N ALA A 42 2.03 -8.18 -1.52
CA ALA A 42 3.18 -7.40 -1.94
C ALA A 42 4.51 -7.99 -1.45
N GLN A 43 4.51 -9.23 -1.02
CA GLN A 43 5.77 -9.88 -0.70
C GLN A 43 6.65 -9.99 -1.93
N SER A 44 6.06 -9.99 -3.11
CA SER A 44 6.81 -9.75 -4.34
C SER A 44 6.17 -8.54 -5.00
N ASP A 45 6.87 -7.91 -5.90
CA ASP A 45 6.39 -6.69 -6.54
C ASP A 45 5.00 -6.88 -7.11
N VAL A 46 4.12 -5.93 -6.83
CA VAL A 46 2.77 -5.97 -7.37
C VAL A 46 2.34 -4.53 -7.63
N ALA A 47 1.64 -4.30 -8.72
CA ALA A 47 1.16 -2.96 -9.01
C ALA A 47 -0.04 -2.61 -8.14
N VAL A 48 -0.18 -1.31 -7.84
CA VAL A 48 -1.30 -0.84 -7.03
C VAL A 48 -2.63 -1.30 -7.64
N ILE A 49 -2.77 -1.16 -8.96
CA ILE A 49 -4.02 -1.54 -9.59
C ILE A 49 -4.28 -3.04 -9.47
N GLU A 50 -3.24 -3.85 -9.47
CA GLU A 50 -3.41 -5.28 -9.28
C GLU A 50 -3.92 -5.61 -7.89
N LEU A 51 -3.45 -4.87 -6.90
CA LEU A 51 -3.94 -5.08 -5.54
C LEU A 51 -5.44 -4.84 -5.47
N ALA A 52 -5.92 -3.81 -6.13
CA ALA A 52 -7.35 -3.52 -6.14
C ALA A 52 -8.13 -4.68 -6.75
N VAL A 53 -7.62 -5.23 -7.84
CA VAL A 53 -8.30 -6.34 -8.51
C VAL A 53 -8.26 -7.59 -7.66
N LEU A 54 -7.09 -7.92 -7.14
CA LEU A 54 -6.92 -9.17 -6.40
C LEU A 54 -7.69 -9.16 -5.09
N LEU A 55 -7.76 -8.01 -4.43
CA LEU A 55 -8.46 -7.91 -3.17
C LEU A 55 -9.93 -7.53 -3.34
N VAL A 56 -10.33 -7.22 -4.57
CA VAL A 56 -11.69 -6.80 -4.88
C VAL A 56 -12.07 -5.61 -4.01
N VAL A 57 -11.19 -4.61 -4.00
CA VAL A 57 -11.37 -3.39 -3.21
C VAL A 57 -11.26 -2.20 -4.16
N PRO A 58 -12.09 -1.17 -3.99
CA PRO A 58 -11.99 -0.01 -4.86
C PRO A 58 -10.60 0.58 -4.87
N ILE A 59 -10.18 1.03 -6.05
CA ILE A 59 -8.81 1.51 -6.21
C ILE A 59 -8.51 2.69 -5.29
N GLY A 60 -9.49 3.54 -5.03
CA GLY A 60 -9.27 4.68 -4.14
C GLY A 60 -8.92 4.24 -2.74
N VAL A 61 -9.56 3.17 -2.27
CA VAL A 61 -9.27 2.63 -0.95
C VAL A 61 -7.86 2.05 -0.92
N ILE A 62 -7.50 1.30 -1.96
CA ILE A 62 -6.17 0.70 -2.03
C ILE A 62 -5.09 1.78 -2.01
N ARG A 63 -5.28 2.86 -2.77
CA ARG A 63 -4.30 3.92 -2.82
C ARG A 63 -4.07 4.56 -1.45
N VAL A 64 -5.14 4.77 -0.71
CA VAL A 64 -5.03 5.36 0.62
C VAL A 64 -4.32 4.40 1.58
N VAL A 65 -4.70 3.14 1.55
CA VAL A 65 -4.11 2.17 2.47
C VAL A 65 -2.63 1.95 2.15
N VAL A 66 -2.29 1.86 0.86
CA VAL A 66 -0.89 1.70 0.46
C VAL A 66 -0.07 2.90 0.92
N ASP A 67 -0.62 4.10 0.75
CA ASP A 67 0.06 5.31 1.17
C ASP A 67 0.30 5.30 2.67
N ASP A 68 -0.71 4.91 3.44
CA ASP A 68 -0.57 4.82 4.89
C ASP A 68 0.48 3.79 5.29
N LEU A 69 0.47 2.65 4.65
CA LEU A 69 1.45 1.61 4.95
C LEU A 69 2.87 2.07 4.60
N ALA A 70 3.01 2.84 3.53
CA ALA A 70 4.31 3.37 3.17
C ALA A 70 4.80 4.39 4.20
N ASP A 71 3.88 5.21 4.72
CA ASP A 71 4.23 6.16 5.76
C ASP A 71 4.72 5.45 7.02
N LEU A 72 4.17 4.28 7.29
CA LEU A 72 4.57 3.50 8.46
C LEU A 72 5.81 2.64 8.20
N GLY A 73 6.32 2.66 6.98
CA GLY A 73 7.49 1.86 6.64
C GLY A 73 7.20 0.41 6.38
N MET A 74 5.92 0.04 6.23
CA MET A 74 5.53 -1.35 6.02
C MET A 74 5.70 -1.78 4.58
N VAL A 75 5.55 -0.86 3.63
CA VAL A 75 5.76 -1.15 2.22
C VAL A 75 6.60 -0.05 1.61
N ARG A 76 7.19 -0.37 0.47
CA ARG A 76 7.89 0.60 -0.33
C ARG A 76 7.14 0.77 -1.64
N ILE A 77 7.00 2.00 -2.07
CA ILE A 77 6.31 2.32 -3.32
C ILE A 77 7.36 2.77 -4.33
N MET A 78 7.34 2.13 -5.49
CA MET A 78 8.26 2.47 -6.57
C MET A 78 7.44 2.96 -7.74
N ASN A 79 7.47 4.26 -7.97
CA ASN A 79 6.73 4.85 -9.07
C ASN A 79 7.43 4.56 -10.38
N PRO A 80 6.67 4.45 -11.46
CA PRO A 80 7.25 4.19 -12.78
C PRO A 80 8.14 5.32 -13.27
#